data_e4a1905dc3b16f41f69e114e29898b99
#
_entry.id   e4a1905dc3b16f41f69e114e29898b99
#
_cell.length_a   1.000
_cell.length_b   1.000
_cell.length_c   1.000
_cell.angle_alpha   90.00
_cell.angle_beta   90.00
_cell.angle_gamma   90.00
#
_symmetry.space_group_name_H-M   'P 1'
#
loop_
_entity.id
_entity.type
_entity.pdbx_description
1 polymer ?
#
loop_
_entity_poly.entity_id
_entity_poly.type
_entity_poly.pdbx_seq_one_letter_code
_entity_poly.pdbx_strand_id
1 'polypeptide(L)'
;MVKDRVKLILTRSGRRVSEAGFTLVEMLVVLAIIALLAALTGPQVLGYVGKAKVETAKSQIAAISTALELYALDTGTFPTEEEGLAALVQPPKNGVPWHGPYLKRAEGLIDPWGRPYHYKFPGHQGAPDVFTLGRDNAPGGDTQISNN
;
A
#
# COMPACT_ATOMS: atom_id res chain seq x y z
N MET A 1 -27.38 66.48 -53.02
CA MET A 1 -26.97 65.06 -53.07
C MET A 1 -26.12 64.84 -51.85
N VAL A 2 -26.77 64.48 -50.73
CA VAL A 2 -26.21 64.42 -49.37
C VAL A 2 -26.13 62.98 -49.00
N LYS A 3 -24.90 62.49 -48.66
CA LYS A 3 -24.67 61.18 -48.14
C LYS A 3 -24.61 61.24 -46.60
N ASP A 4 -25.66 60.83 -45.93
CA ASP A 4 -25.73 60.65 -44.51
C ASP A 4 -24.92 59.44 -44.13
N ARG A 5 -23.88 59.66 -43.34
CA ARG A 5 -23.13 58.57 -42.63
C ARG A 5 -23.75 58.42 -41.26
N VAL A 6 -24.50 57.34 -41.06
CA VAL A 6 -24.99 56.94 -39.79
C VAL A 6 -23.79 56.26 -39.07
N LYS A 7 -23.22 56.91 -38.05
CA LYS A 7 -22.27 56.30 -37.12
C LYS A 7 -23.03 55.44 -36.11
N LEU A 8 -22.95 54.13 -36.30
CA LEU A 8 -23.45 53.17 -35.31
C LEU A 8 -22.47 53.12 -34.09
N ILE A 9 -22.88 53.72 -32.98
CA ILE A 9 -22.16 53.71 -31.74
C ILE A 9 -22.54 52.39 -31.03
N LEU A 10 -21.66 51.38 -31.14
CA LEU A 10 -21.74 50.17 -30.36
C LEU A 10 -21.30 50.51 -28.93
N THR A 11 -22.22 50.77 -28.05
CA THR A 11 -22.00 50.84 -26.61
C THR A 11 -21.76 49.39 -26.10
N ARG A 12 -20.49 49.03 -25.97
CA ARG A 12 -20.06 47.80 -25.33
C ARG A 12 -20.30 47.94 -23.84
N SER A 13 -21.44 47.46 -23.36
CA SER A 13 -21.75 47.34 -21.94
C SER A 13 -20.77 46.29 -21.33
N GLY A 14 -19.67 46.79 -20.81
CA GLY A 14 -18.73 45.98 -20.01
C GLY A 14 -19.41 45.60 -18.72
N ARG A 15 -19.93 44.37 -18.65
CA ARG A 15 -20.27 43.72 -17.37
C ARG A 15 -18.98 43.63 -16.57
N ARG A 16 -18.80 44.52 -15.60
CA ARG A 16 -17.78 44.38 -14.57
C ARG A 16 -18.21 43.16 -13.75
N VAL A 17 -17.54 42.04 -13.94
CA VAL A 17 -17.60 40.95 -13.00
C VAL A 17 -16.98 41.50 -11.71
N SER A 18 -17.82 41.68 -10.70
CA SER A 18 -17.36 42.06 -9.37
C SER A 18 -16.45 40.96 -8.89
N GLU A 19 -15.13 41.19 -8.84
CA GLU A 19 -14.19 40.37 -8.13
C GLU A 19 -14.45 40.58 -6.64
N ALA A 20 -15.37 39.78 -6.08
CA ALA A 20 -15.57 39.72 -4.66
C ALA A 20 -14.33 39.03 -4.05
N GLY A 21 -13.40 39.81 -3.54
CA GLY A 21 -12.27 39.31 -2.73
C GLY A 21 -12.81 38.69 -1.46
N PHE A 22 -12.27 37.51 -1.10
CA PHE A 22 -12.60 36.86 0.18
C PHE A 22 -12.12 37.71 1.36
N THR A 23 -12.94 37.80 2.39
CA THR A 23 -12.56 38.50 3.62
C THR A 23 -11.63 37.61 4.46
N LEU A 24 -10.76 38.21 5.25
CA LEU A 24 -9.88 37.49 6.18
C LEU A 24 -10.67 36.64 7.17
N VAL A 25 -11.82 37.14 7.62
CA VAL A 25 -12.74 36.40 8.51
C VAL A 25 -13.34 35.17 7.83
N GLU A 26 -13.72 35.27 6.57
CA GLU A 26 -14.28 34.15 5.81
C GLU A 26 -13.26 33.01 5.64
N MET A 27 -11.99 33.33 5.36
CA MET A 27 -10.92 32.34 5.34
C MET A 27 -10.70 31.71 6.72
N LEU A 28 -10.80 32.48 7.80
CA LEU A 28 -10.63 32.00 9.16
C LEU A 28 -11.75 31.03 9.54
N VAL A 29 -12.99 31.32 9.17
CA VAL A 29 -14.16 30.45 9.40
C VAL A 29 -14.01 29.14 8.60
N VAL A 30 -13.61 29.21 7.32
CA VAL A 30 -13.38 28.01 6.49
C VAL A 30 -12.30 27.12 7.10
N LEU A 31 -11.17 27.69 7.53
CA LEU A 31 -10.11 26.94 8.20
C LEU A 31 -10.57 26.29 9.50
N ALA A 32 -11.39 27.01 10.28
CA ALA A 32 -11.94 26.46 11.53
C ALA A 32 -12.87 25.25 11.25
N ILE A 33 -13.71 25.32 10.22
CA ILE A 33 -14.60 24.22 9.81
C ILE A 33 -13.77 23.02 9.33
N ILE A 34 -12.77 23.25 8.49
CA ILE A 34 -11.89 22.17 7.99
C ILE A 34 -11.16 21.50 9.15
N ALA A 35 -10.62 22.29 10.10
CA ALA A 35 -9.94 21.77 11.27
C ALA A 35 -10.88 20.90 12.13
N LEU A 36 -12.13 21.33 12.34
CA LEU A 36 -13.14 20.59 13.09
C LEU A 36 -13.47 19.25 12.41
N LEU A 37 -13.69 19.26 11.09
CA LEU A 37 -13.99 18.04 10.33
C LEU A 37 -12.78 17.08 10.32
N ALA A 38 -11.57 17.60 10.15
CA ALA A 38 -10.35 16.80 10.19
C ALA A 38 -10.13 16.12 11.56
N ALA A 39 -10.41 16.83 12.66
CA ALA A 39 -10.30 16.28 13.99
C ALA A 39 -11.28 15.11 14.25
N LEU A 40 -12.46 15.15 13.64
CA LEU A 40 -13.47 14.10 13.79
C LEU A 40 -13.17 12.85 12.95
N THR A 41 -12.60 13.01 11.75
CA THR A 41 -12.39 11.91 10.80
C THR A 41 -11.01 11.26 10.94
N GLY A 42 -10.01 11.99 11.42
CA GLY A 42 -8.62 11.53 11.50
C GLY A 42 -8.41 10.18 12.19
N PRO A 43 -8.93 9.95 13.41
CA PRO A 43 -8.75 8.68 14.13
C PRO A 43 -9.35 7.48 13.42
N GLN A 44 -10.47 7.64 12.72
CA GLN A 44 -11.14 6.57 11.98
C GLN A 44 -10.31 6.11 10.78
N VAL A 45 -9.75 7.05 10.03
CA VAL A 45 -8.90 6.74 8.85
C VAL A 45 -7.67 5.94 9.27
N LEU A 46 -7.00 6.31 10.36
CA LEU A 46 -5.85 5.56 10.87
C LEU A 46 -6.21 4.13 11.26
N GLY A 47 -7.39 3.90 11.83
CA GLY A 47 -7.89 2.57 12.16
C GLY A 47 -8.11 1.70 10.90
N TYR A 48 -8.66 2.27 9.83
CA TYR A 48 -8.84 1.56 8.56
C TYR A 48 -7.51 1.19 7.90
N VAL A 49 -6.53 2.09 7.91
CA VAL A 49 -5.18 1.81 7.38
C VAL A 49 -4.52 0.66 8.14
N GLY A 50 -4.66 0.63 9.47
CA GLY A 50 -4.15 -0.48 10.28
C GLY A 50 -4.76 -1.84 9.90
N LYS A 51 -6.07 -1.91 9.76
CA LYS A 51 -6.79 -3.13 9.31
C LYS A 51 -6.38 -3.55 7.91
N ALA A 52 -6.29 -2.61 6.97
CA ALA A 52 -5.87 -2.89 5.60
C ALA A 52 -4.46 -3.48 5.54
N LYS A 53 -3.52 -3.01 6.36
CA LYS A 53 -2.17 -3.57 6.46
C LYS A 53 -2.20 -5.02 6.95
N VAL A 54 -3.02 -5.35 7.94
CA VAL A 54 -3.18 -6.73 8.44
C VAL A 54 -3.69 -7.65 7.35
N GLU A 55 -4.75 -7.26 6.63
CA GLU A 55 -5.31 -8.07 5.55
C GLU A 55 -4.33 -8.22 4.37
N THR A 56 -3.56 -7.18 4.07
CA THR A 56 -2.47 -7.26 3.08
C THR A 56 -1.42 -8.26 3.51
N ALA A 57 -0.99 -8.23 4.77
CA ALA A 57 0.00 -9.18 5.29
C ALA A 57 -0.48 -10.62 5.20
N LYS A 58 -1.73 -10.91 5.58
CA LYS A 58 -2.34 -12.25 5.43
C LYS A 58 -2.32 -12.73 3.99
N SER A 59 -2.72 -11.87 3.05
CA SER A 59 -2.73 -12.18 1.62
C SER A 59 -1.32 -12.45 1.09
N GLN A 60 -0.33 -11.67 1.51
CA GLN A 60 1.07 -11.88 1.13
C GLN A 60 1.62 -13.20 1.71
N ILE A 61 1.35 -13.51 2.97
CA ILE A 61 1.74 -14.79 3.59
C ILE A 61 1.14 -15.97 2.82
N ALA A 62 -0.14 -15.91 2.46
CA ALA A 62 -0.77 -16.96 1.65
C ALA A 62 -0.10 -17.12 0.27
N ALA A 63 0.24 -16.02 -0.38
CA ALA A 63 0.96 -16.05 -1.66
C ALA A 63 2.38 -16.63 -1.53
N ILE A 64 3.10 -16.30 -0.44
CA ILE A 64 4.42 -16.86 -0.14
C ILE A 64 4.31 -18.36 0.13
N SER A 65 3.31 -18.81 0.91
CA SER A 65 3.08 -20.23 1.19
C SER A 65 2.83 -21.02 -0.09
N THR A 66 1.98 -20.49 -0.98
CA THR A 66 1.75 -21.12 -2.30
C THR A 66 3.04 -21.18 -3.13
N ALA A 67 3.86 -20.12 -3.12
CA ALA A 67 5.15 -20.11 -3.82
C ALA A 67 6.15 -21.12 -3.24
N LEU A 68 6.15 -21.33 -1.92
CA LEU A 68 6.94 -22.37 -1.25
C LEU A 68 6.50 -23.78 -1.66
N GLU A 69 5.20 -24.02 -1.78
CA GLU A 69 4.68 -25.31 -2.27
C GLU A 69 5.11 -25.58 -3.71
N LEU A 70 5.03 -24.56 -4.60
CA LEU A 70 5.50 -24.69 -5.98
C LEU A 70 7.01 -24.96 -6.05
N TYR A 71 7.80 -24.26 -5.22
CA TYR A 71 9.23 -24.53 -5.11
C TYR A 71 9.49 -25.98 -4.68
N ALA A 72 8.77 -26.47 -3.66
CA ALA A 72 8.94 -27.84 -3.17
C ALA A 72 8.51 -28.89 -4.19
N LEU A 73 7.49 -28.62 -5.03
CA LEU A 73 7.09 -29.48 -6.13
C LEU A 73 8.19 -29.62 -7.18
N ASP A 74 8.91 -28.56 -7.48
CA ASP A 74 9.98 -28.57 -8.49
C ASP A 74 11.30 -29.15 -7.97
N THR A 75 11.66 -28.86 -6.71
CA THR A 75 12.96 -29.17 -6.13
C THR A 75 12.94 -30.41 -5.23
N GLY A 76 11.74 -30.88 -4.84
CA GLY A 76 11.54 -32.02 -3.95
C GLY A 76 11.61 -31.67 -2.45
N THR A 77 11.95 -30.43 -2.08
CA THR A 77 12.03 -29.98 -0.67
C THR A 77 11.77 -28.49 -0.58
N PHE A 78 11.42 -28.00 0.62
CA PHE A 78 11.36 -26.57 0.89
C PHE A 78 12.77 -25.95 0.98
N PRO A 79 12.91 -24.63 0.76
CA PRO A 79 14.19 -23.95 0.96
C PRO A 79 14.72 -24.14 2.37
N THR A 80 16.04 -24.23 2.53
CA THR A 80 16.66 -24.20 3.85
C THR A 80 16.50 -22.83 4.52
N GLU A 81 16.71 -22.75 5.83
CA GLU A 81 16.69 -21.45 6.53
C GLU A 81 17.75 -20.48 6.00
N GLU A 82 18.90 -21.00 5.52
CA GLU A 82 19.97 -20.19 4.92
C GLU A 82 19.57 -19.62 3.56
N GLU A 83 18.86 -20.39 2.76
CA GLU A 83 18.32 -19.94 1.45
C GLU A 83 17.17 -18.98 1.65
N GLY A 84 16.34 -19.24 2.64
CA GLY A 84 15.23 -18.41 3.03
C GLY A 84 14.23 -18.18 1.89
N LEU A 85 13.39 -17.16 2.04
CA LEU A 85 12.40 -16.77 1.04
C LEU A 85 13.03 -16.20 -0.26
N ALA A 86 14.32 -15.85 -0.24
CA ALA A 86 15.03 -15.38 -1.43
C ALA A 86 15.06 -16.45 -2.54
N ALA A 87 15.04 -17.74 -2.19
CA ALA A 87 14.96 -18.85 -3.13
C ALA A 87 13.69 -18.85 -4.00
N LEU A 88 12.65 -18.12 -3.61
CA LEU A 88 11.41 -17.98 -4.39
C LEU A 88 11.54 -16.99 -5.57
N VAL A 89 12.52 -16.09 -5.52
CA VAL A 89 12.70 -15.04 -6.55
C VAL A 89 13.99 -15.18 -7.32
N GLN A 90 14.98 -15.91 -6.80
CA GLN A 90 16.27 -16.14 -7.45
C GLN A 90 16.75 -17.57 -7.20
N PRO A 91 17.49 -18.19 -8.14
CA PRO A 91 17.96 -19.55 -7.98
C PRO A 91 18.91 -19.68 -6.77
N PRO A 92 18.74 -20.70 -5.92
CA PRO A 92 19.67 -20.97 -4.83
C PRO A 92 21.02 -21.48 -5.37
N LYS A 93 22.07 -21.34 -4.57
CA LYS A 93 23.44 -21.68 -4.99
C LYS A 93 23.74 -23.19 -4.97
N ASN A 94 22.84 -24.00 -4.45
CA ASN A 94 23.02 -25.43 -4.25
C ASN A 94 22.83 -26.30 -5.51
N GLY A 95 22.48 -25.69 -6.66
CA GLY A 95 22.34 -26.40 -7.95
C GLY A 95 21.07 -27.24 -8.08
N VAL A 96 20.06 -27.05 -7.24
CA VAL A 96 18.76 -27.73 -7.40
C VAL A 96 18.07 -27.31 -8.69
N PRO A 97 17.26 -28.17 -9.33
CA PRO A 97 16.43 -27.78 -10.46
C PRO A 97 15.48 -26.65 -10.05
N TRP A 98 15.72 -25.46 -10.58
CA TRP A 98 14.91 -24.27 -10.25
C TRP A 98 14.23 -23.72 -11.50
N HIS A 99 12.91 -23.68 -11.51
CA HIS A 99 12.10 -23.23 -12.63
C HIS A 99 11.35 -21.91 -12.34
N GLY A 100 11.77 -21.21 -11.25
CA GLY A 100 11.14 -19.93 -10.86
C GLY A 100 11.36 -18.78 -11.84
N PRO A 101 11.01 -17.58 -11.45
CA PRO A 101 10.63 -17.17 -10.10
C PRO A 101 9.21 -17.65 -9.70
N TYR A 102 9.09 -18.17 -8.49
CA TYR A 102 7.81 -18.63 -7.91
C TYR A 102 7.01 -17.48 -7.32
N LEU A 103 7.68 -16.38 -6.98
CA LEU A 103 7.07 -15.13 -6.59
C LEU A 103 7.47 -14.03 -7.59
N LYS A 104 6.48 -13.38 -8.19
CA LYS A 104 6.69 -12.43 -9.30
C LYS A 104 7.51 -11.20 -8.92
N ARG A 105 7.50 -10.78 -7.65
CA ARG A 105 8.14 -9.57 -7.17
C ARG A 105 8.81 -9.81 -5.83
N ALA A 106 10.04 -9.37 -5.69
CA ALA A 106 10.77 -9.41 -4.42
C ALA A 106 10.12 -8.54 -3.33
N GLU A 107 9.41 -7.47 -3.72
CA GLU A 107 8.64 -6.63 -2.79
C GLU A 107 7.55 -7.42 -2.06
N GLY A 108 7.08 -8.55 -2.60
CA GLY A 108 6.17 -9.46 -1.92
C GLY A 108 6.77 -10.14 -0.68
N LEU A 109 8.10 -10.07 -0.49
CA LEU A 109 8.80 -10.57 0.69
C LEU A 109 8.95 -9.51 1.79
N ILE A 110 8.43 -8.31 1.57
CA ILE A 110 8.41 -7.22 2.55
C ILE A 110 6.97 -7.02 3.05
N ASP A 111 6.84 -6.97 4.36
CA ASP A 111 5.54 -6.79 5.00
C ASP A 111 5.01 -5.34 4.85
N PRO A 112 3.73 -5.07 5.11
CA PRO A 112 3.15 -3.73 5.01
C PRO A 112 3.72 -2.70 6.00
N TRP A 113 4.57 -3.11 6.93
CA TRP A 113 5.29 -2.24 7.87
C TRP A 113 6.75 -2.00 7.44
N GLY A 114 7.16 -2.55 6.25
CA GLY A 114 8.46 -2.31 5.63
C GLY A 114 9.57 -3.27 6.09
N ARG A 115 9.23 -4.42 6.66
CA ARG A 115 10.18 -5.42 7.16
C ARG A 115 10.08 -6.72 6.36
N PRO A 116 11.17 -7.52 6.24
CA PRO A 116 11.11 -8.82 5.62
C PRO A 116 10.23 -9.78 6.44
N TYR A 117 9.53 -10.68 5.73
CA TYR A 117 8.87 -11.81 6.36
C TYR A 117 9.88 -12.76 6.96
N HIS A 118 9.54 -13.34 8.12
CA HIS A 118 10.32 -14.39 8.75
C HIS A 118 9.95 -15.74 8.14
N TYR A 119 10.95 -16.59 8.02
CA TYR A 119 10.83 -17.95 7.49
C TYR A 119 11.53 -18.93 8.43
N LYS A 120 10.90 -20.08 8.66
CA LYS A 120 11.47 -21.18 9.44
C LYS A 120 11.10 -22.50 8.80
N PHE A 121 12.10 -23.36 8.60
CA PHE A 121 11.89 -24.73 8.13
C PHE A 121 12.93 -25.71 8.76
N PRO A 122 12.47 -26.85 9.36
CA PRO A 122 11.08 -27.23 9.57
C PRO A 122 10.39 -26.35 10.60
N GLY A 123 9.15 -25.96 10.30
CA GLY A 123 8.28 -25.21 11.19
C GLY A 123 7.30 -26.11 11.93
N HIS A 124 6.11 -25.61 12.22
CA HIS A 124 5.06 -26.38 12.89
C HIS A 124 4.65 -27.58 12.05
N GLN A 125 4.55 -28.74 12.67
CA GLN A 125 4.13 -30.01 12.03
C GLN A 125 4.94 -30.40 10.78
N GLY A 126 6.17 -29.90 10.63
CA GLY A 126 7.03 -30.20 9.48
C GLY A 126 6.78 -29.36 8.24
N ALA A 127 5.78 -28.48 8.24
CA ALA A 127 5.55 -27.49 7.21
C ALA A 127 6.40 -26.23 7.44
N PRO A 128 6.63 -25.37 6.42
CA PRO A 128 7.32 -24.10 6.63
C PRO A 128 6.43 -23.09 7.36
N ASP A 129 6.99 -22.38 8.32
CA ASP A 129 6.38 -21.26 9.00
C ASP A 129 6.79 -19.96 8.30
N VAL A 130 5.80 -19.16 7.91
CA VAL A 130 5.97 -17.80 7.36
C VAL A 130 5.21 -16.84 8.24
N PHE A 131 5.87 -15.81 8.75
CA PHE A 131 5.21 -14.87 9.65
C PHE A 131 5.81 -13.46 9.59
N THR A 132 5.04 -12.49 10.05
CA THR A 132 5.51 -11.15 10.38
C THR A 132 5.18 -10.83 11.83
N LEU A 133 6.02 -10.03 12.48
CA LEU A 133 5.78 -9.55 13.84
C LEU A 133 4.72 -8.44 13.90
N GLY A 134 4.17 -8.05 12.75
CA GLY A 134 3.10 -7.07 12.67
C GLY A 134 3.55 -5.65 13.05
N ARG A 135 2.61 -4.84 13.49
CA ARG A 135 2.86 -3.42 13.79
C ARG A 135 3.87 -3.23 14.92
N ASP A 136 3.78 -4.00 15.96
CA ASP A 136 4.49 -3.76 17.22
C ASP A 136 5.91 -4.36 17.22
N ASN A 137 6.26 -5.16 16.20
CA ASN A 137 7.56 -5.81 16.04
C ASN A 137 7.98 -6.65 17.27
N ALA A 138 7.01 -7.23 17.96
CA ALA A 138 7.25 -8.02 19.17
C ALA A 138 7.03 -9.52 18.88
N PRO A 139 8.03 -10.39 19.12
CA PRO A 139 7.86 -11.83 18.99
C PRO A 139 6.76 -12.34 19.93
N GLY A 140 5.79 -13.10 19.40
CA GLY A 140 4.66 -13.61 20.17
C GLY A 140 3.65 -12.55 20.63
N GLY A 141 3.73 -11.33 20.10
CA GLY A 141 2.77 -10.26 20.36
C GLY A 141 1.44 -10.46 19.64
N ASP A 142 0.41 -9.75 20.11
CA ASP A 142 -0.96 -9.81 19.56
C ASP A 142 -1.07 -9.38 18.08
N THR A 143 -0.02 -8.75 17.54
CA THR A 143 0.04 -8.28 16.15
C THR A 143 0.79 -9.24 15.22
N GLN A 144 1.32 -10.35 15.72
CA GLN A 144 1.97 -11.35 14.89
C GLN A 144 0.95 -12.02 13.97
N ILE A 145 1.32 -12.18 12.69
CA ILE A 145 0.50 -12.82 11.66
C ILE A 145 1.33 -13.93 11.04
N SER A 146 0.79 -15.14 10.99
CA SER A 146 1.45 -16.32 10.42
C SER A 146 0.51 -17.10 9.51
N ASN A 147 1.07 -18.09 8.80
CA ASN A 147 0.30 -19.07 8.02
C ASN A 147 -0.27 -20.22 8.87
N ASN A 148 0.11 -20.29 10.16
CA ASN A 148 -0.36 -21.29 11.14
C ASN A 148 -1.14 -20.64 12.26
#